data_5bc9e00c2ef77a43628961a76a3ad5f0
#
_entry.id   5bc9e00c2ef77a43628961a76a3ad5f0
#
_cell.length_a   1.000
_cell.length_b   1.000
_cell.length_c   1.000
_cell.angle_alpha   90.00
_cell.angle_beta   90.00
_cell.angle_gamma   90.00
#
_symmetry.space_group_name_H-M   'P 1'
#
loop_
_entity.id
_entity.type
_entity.pdbx_description
1 polymer ?
#
loop_
_entity_poly.entity_id
_entity_poly.type
_entity_poly.pdbx_seq_one_letter_code
_entity_poly.pdbx_strand_id
1 'polypeptide(L)'
;PPVTYISAKRGIGIRVVEGKRVAEQVMYSSWSKAIQVLSRSAEETALQLDKDGGVKEVPVEVGRHVLTDELVVRLANVGAAVKRTFNAVDQDIEWATVGDKIVLLQARPYVERRR
;
A
#
# COMPACT_ATOMS: atom_id res chain seq x y z
N PRO A 1 -8.76 11.89 -15.35
CA PRO A 1 -7.53 12.29 -14.66
C PRO A 1 -6.77 11.08 -14.13
N PRO A 2 -5.45 11.15 -14.10
CA PRO A 2 -4.66 10.05 -13.57
C PRO A 2 -4.82 9.95 -12.06
N VAL A 3 -5.22 8.77 -11.60
CA VAL A 3 -5.49 8.47 -10.21
C VAL A 3 -4.66 7.26 -9.80
N THR A 4 -4.08 7.33 -8.62
CA THR A 4 -3.35 6.22 -8.01
C THR A 4 -4.12 5.74 -6.79
N TYR A 5 -4.47 4.45 -6.75
CA TYR A 5 -5.07 3.81 -5.58
C TYR A 5 -3.98 3.10 -4.79
N ILE A 6 -3.93 3.35 -3.50
CA ILE A 6 -2.93 2.78 -2.62
C ILE A 6 -3.62 2.12 -1.43
N SER A 7 -3.26 0.86 -1.18
CA SER A 7 -3.67 0.12 0.02
C SER A 7 -2.46 -0.25 0.83
N ALA A 8 -2.55 -0.13 2.14
CA ALA A 8 -1.44 -0.44 3.02
C ALA A 8 -1.90 -1.05 4.33
N LYS A 9 -1.05 -1.91 4.89
CA LYS A 9 -1.26 -2.53 6.18
C LYS A 9 0.10 -2.76 6.84
N ARG A 10 0.13 -2.62 8.16
CA ARG A 10 1.35 -2.89 8.93
C ARG A 10 1.60 -4.38 9.04
N GLY A 11 2.89 -4.72 9.10
CA GLY A 11 3.34 -6.09 9.29
C GLY A 11 3.20 -6.91 8.03
N ILE A 12 2.92 -8.20 8.21
CA ILE A 12 2.81 -9.15 7.10
C ILE A 12 1.41 -9.03 6.48
N GLY A 13 1.33 -8.97 5.14
CA GLY A 13 0.09 -8.72 4.40
C GLY A 13 -0.93 -9.85 4.37
N ILE A 14 -0.71 -10.95 5.09
CA ILE A 14 -1.60 -12.13 5.07
C ILE A 14 -3.04 -11.75 5.40
N ARG A 15 -3.25 -10.90 6.43
CA ARG A 15 -4.60 -10.53 6.85
C ARG A 15 -5.33 -9.66 5.84
N VAL A 16 -4.60 -8.89 5.05
CA VAL A 16 -5.19 -8.12 3.95
C VAL A 16 -5.67 -9.06 2.86
N VAL A 17 -4.86 -10.04 2.49
CA VAL A 17 -5.19 -11.04 1.47
C VAL A 17 -6.39 -11.87 1.91
N GLU A 18 -6.46 -12.26 3.17
CA GLU A 18 -7.57 -13.04 3.71
C GLU A 18 -8.85 -12.23 3.94
N GLY A 19 -8.77 -10.90 3.81
CA GLY A 19 -9.92 -10.03 3.99
C GLY A 19 -10.43 -9.94 5.42
N LYS A 20 -9.65 -10.36 6.39
CA LYS A 20 -10.06 -10.38 7.79
C LYS A 20 -10.08 -9.02 8.44
N ARG A 21 -9.33 -8.06 7.90
CA ARG A 21 -9.24 -6.71 8.44
C ARG A 21 -9.11 -5.72 7.31
N VAL A 22 -9.60 -4.50 7.54
CA VAL A 22 -9.57 -3.44 6.54
C VAL A 22 -8.19 -2.78 6.52
N ALA A 23 -7.59 -2.73 5.33
CA ALA A 23 -6.36 -1.99 5.11
C ALA A 23 -6.63 -0.48 5.05
N GLU A 24 -5.60 0.32 5.26
CA GLU A 24 -5.67 1.73 4.89
C GLU A 24 -5.75 1.85 3.38
N GLN A 25 -6.64 2.71 2.89
CA GLN A 25 -6.81 2.92 1.46
C GLN A 25 -6.91 4.42 1.18
N VAL A 26 -6.13 4.87 0.22
CA VAL A 26 -6.17 6.26 -0.24
C VAL A 26 -6.19 6.30 -1.76
N MET A 27 -6.70 7.40 -2.28
CA MET A 27 -6.68 7.71 -3.70
C MET A 27 -5.96 9.04 -3.89
N TYR A 28 -5.02 9.08 -4.82
CA TYR A 28 -4.22 10.26 -5.10
C TYR A 28 -4.41 10.69 -6.55
N SER A 29 -4.73 11.98 -6.75
CA SER A 29 -4.80 12.57 -8.08
C SER A 29 -3.51 13.33 -8.38
N SER A 30 -2.81 12.95 -9.44
CA SER A 30 -1.59 13.63 -9.84
C SER A 30 -1.85 15.02 -10.43
N TRP A 31 -3.08 15.29 -10.90
CA TRP A 31 -3.43 16.62 -11.42
C TRP A 31 -3.68 17.63 -10.32
N SER A 32 -4.55 17.30 -9.37
CA SER A 32 -4.91 18.23 -8.29
C SER A 32 -3.99 18.13 -7.09
N LYS A 33 -3.16 17.08 -7.01
CA LYS A 33 -2.35 16.74 -5.84
C LYS A 33 -3.20 16.42 -4.61
N ALA A 34 -4.49 16.14 -4.80
CA ALA A 34 -5.40 15.83 -3.71
C ALA A 34 -5.27 14.38 -3.28
N ILE A 35 -5.28 14.16 -1.96
CA ILE A 35 -5.30 12.85 -1.35
C ILE A 35 -6.69 12.65 -0.73
N GLN A 36 -7.39 11.60 -1.17
CA GLN A 36 -8.67 11.22 -0.61
C GLN A 36 -8.52 9.93 0.19
N VAL A 37 -8.84 9.99 1.48
CA VAL A 37 -8.81 8.80 2.33
C VAL A 37 -10.09 8.02 2.11
N LEU A 38 -9.98 6.77 1.70
CA LEU A 38 -11.11 5.88 1.49
C LEU A 38 -11.40 5.03 2.72
N SER A 39 -10.35 4.59 3.42
CA SER A 39 -10.49 3.89 4.69
C SER A 39 -9.23 4.01 5.52
N ARG A 40 -9.38 3.90 6.84
CA ARG A 40 -8.28 3.79 7.80
C ARG A 40 -8.45 2.53 8.61
N SER A 41 -7.32 1.86 8.87
CA SER A 41 -7.35 0.67 9.70
C SER A 41 -7.53 1.07 11.16
N ALA A 42 -8.43 0.35 11.87
CA ALA A 42 -8.60 0.48 13.31
C ALA A 42 -7.92 -0.65 14.08
N GLU A 43 -7.00 -1.36 13.43
CA GLU A 43 -6.35 -2.50 14.06
C GLU A 43 -5.40 -2.08 15.16
N GLU A 44 -5.41 -2.88 16.23
CA GLU A 44 -4.54 -2.68 17.40
C GLU A 44 -3.28 -3.54 17.36
N THR A 45 -3.23 -4.52 16.46
CA THR A 45 -2.08 -5.44 16.32
C THR A 45 -1.68 -5.62 14.86
N ALA A 46 -0.43 -5.98 14.66
CA ALA A 46 0.11 -6.35 13.36
C ALA A 46 0.88 -7.66 13.47
N LEU A 47 0.97 -8.40 12.35
CA LEU A 47 1.79 -9.60 12.30
C LEU A 47 3.25 -9.22 12.06
N GLN A 48 4.15 -9.89 12.76
CA GLN A 48 5.59 -9.70 12.63
C GLN A 48 6.28 -11.05 12.66
N LEU A 49 7.38 -11.20 11.92
CA LEU A 49 8.19 -12.40 12.01
C LEU A 49 8.82 -12.50 13.39
N ASP A 50 8.69 -13.69 13.99
CA ASP A 50 9.33 -13.96 15.26
C ASP A 50 10.77 -14.46 15.00
N LYS A 51 11.73 -13.94 15.78
CA LYS A 51 13.14 -14.37 15.66
C LYS A 51 13.33 -15.85 15.94
N ASP A 52 12.42 -16.48 16.69
CA ASP A 52 12.45 -17.90 17.01
C ASP A 52 11.65 -18.75 16.01
N GLY A 53 11.20 -18.16 14.92
CA GLY A 53 10.41 -18.80 13.88
C GLY A 53 8.93 -18.46 13.96
N GLY A 54 8.23 -18.60 12.82
CA GLY A 54 6.81 -18.29 12.72
C GLY A 54 6.51 -16.80 12.73
N VAL A 55 5.25 -16.48 13.03
CA VAL A 55 4.77 -15.11 13.10
C VAL A 55 4.11 -14.86 14.46
N LYS A 56 4.12 -13.62 14.90
CA LYS A 56 3.45 -13.19 16.13
C LYS A 56 2.68 -11.90 15.91
N GLU A 57 1.65 -11.68 16.72
CA GLU A 57 0.96 -10.40 16.78
C GLU A 57 1.72 -9.47 17.73
N VAL A 58 1.93 -8.23 17.27
CA VAL A 58 2.56 -7.18 18.10
C VAL A 58 1.62 -5.99 18.20
N PRO A 59 1.60 -5.25 19.33
CA PRO A 59 0.79 -4.07 19.45
C PRO A 59 1.19 -3.01 18.43
N VAL A 60 0.19 -2.28 17.92
CA VAL A 60 0.39 -1.14 17.03
C VAL A 60 -0.23 0.08 17.69
N GLU A 61 0.42 1.21 17.57
CA GLU A 61 -0.11 2.47 18.09
C GLU A 61 -1.42 2.83 17.37
N VAL A 62 -2.51 2.94 18.12
CA VAL A 62 -3.82 3.29 17.59
C VAL A 62 -3.80 4.71 17.00
N GLY A 63 -4.38 4.87 15.81
CA GLY A 63 -4.45 6.16 15.13
C GLY A 63 -3.22 6.53 14.33
N ARG A 64 -2.14 5.74 14.41
CA ARG A 64 -0.95 5.98 13.61
C ARG A 64 -1.14 5.38 12.22
N HIS A 65 -1.14 6.24 11.20
CA HIS A 65 -1.36 5.82 9.82
C HIS A 65 -0.07 5.34 9.17
N VAL A 66 -0.16 4.28 8.37
CA VAL A 66 0.92 3.83 7.51
C VAL A 66 1.09 4.81 6.35
N LEU A 67 -0.03 5.18 5.72
CA LEU A 67 -0.03 6.06 4.55
C LEU A 67 -0.07 7.52 4.98
N THR A 68 1.12 8.07 5.23
CA THR A 68 1.30 9.51 5.41
C THR A 68 1.20 10.20 4.04
N ASP A 69 0.92 11.50 4.04
CA ASP A 69 0.85 12.27 2.78
C ASP A 69 2.17 12.17 2.00
N GLU A 70 3.30 12.25 2.69
CA GLU A 70 4.61 12.11 2.06
C GLU A 70 4.80 10.74 1.40
N LEU A 71 4.44 9.67 2.10
CA LEU A 71 4.56 8.32 1.55
C LEU A 71 3.63 8.12 0.36
N VAL A 72 2.41 8.64 0.41
CA VAL A 72 1.45 8.58 -0.70
C VAL A 72 2.05 9.21 -1.97
N VAL A 73 2.62 10.40 -1.84
CA VAL A 73 3.23 11.10 -2.99
C VAL A 73 4.43 10.30 -3.54
N ARG A 74 5.27 9.77 -2.66
CA ARG A 74 6.42 8.96 -3.07
C ARG A 74 5.97 7.70 -3.81
N LEU A 75 4.96 7.00 -3.30
CA LEU A 75 4.41 5.81 -3.95
C LEU A 75 3.79 6.13 -5.31
N ALA A 76 3.08 7.24 -5.42
CA ALA A 76 2.51 7.68 -6.68
C ALA A 76 3.61 7.97 -7.71
N ASN A 77 4.71 8.61 -7.29
CA ASN A 77 5.84 8.88 -8.17
C ASN A 77 6.54 7.60 -8.62
N VAL A 78 6.71 6.64 -7.71
CA VAL A 78 7.25 5.31 -8.04
C VAL A 78 6.34 4.61 -9.06
N GLY A 79 5.03 4.63 -8.83
CA GLY A 79 4.06 4.03 -9.74
C GLY A 79 4.12 4.65 -11.13
N ALA A 80 4.25 5.97 -11.22
CA ALA A 80 4.39 6.66 -12.50
C ALA A 80 5.68 6.25 -13.23
N ALA A 81 6.79 6.09 -12.51
CA ALA A 81 8.05 5.64 -13.09
C ALA A 81 7.95 4.20 -13.62
N VAL A 82 7.33 3.32 -12.85
CA VAL A 82 7.09 1.91 -13.28
C VAL A 82 6.22 1.89 -14.53
N LYS A 83 5.15 2.67 -14.55
CA LYS A 83 4.26 2.75 -15.71
C LYS A 83 5.01 3.18 -16.97
N ARG A 84 5.89 4.18 -16.86
CA ARG A 84 6.72 4.63 -17.99
C ARG A 84 7.64 3.52 -18.49
N THR A 85 8.22 2.75 -17.59
CA THR A 85 9.10 1.63 -17.94
C THR A 85 8.34 0.56 -18.73
N PHE A 86 7.04 0.38 -18.47
CA PHE A 86 6.20 -0.61 -19.15
C PHE A 86 5.31 0.04 -20.24
N ASN A 87 5.86 0.98 -20.99
CA ASN A 87 5.21 1.60 -22.17
C ASN A 87 3.86 2.25 -21.85
N ALA A 88 3.76 2.90 -20.69
CA ALA A 88 2.57 3.62 -20.23
C ALA A 88 1.34 2.72 -20.02
N VAL A 89 1.54 1.42 -19.84
CA VAL A 89 0.47 0.49 -19.43
C VAL A 89 0.30 0.59 -17.91
N ASP A 90 -0.94 0.70 -17.46
CA ASP A 90 -1.25 0.73 -16.03
C ASP A 90 -0.73 -0.54 -15.35
N GLN A 91 -0.14 -0.38 -14.19
CA GLN A 91 0.51 -1.47 -13.45
C GLN A 91 -0.18 -1.70 -12.11
N ASP A 92 -0.27 -2.97 -11.74
CA ASP A 92 -0.61 -3.42 -10.40
C ASP A 92 0.71 -3.74 -9.68
N ILE A 93 1.02 -3.00 -8.62
CA ILE A 93 2.33 -3.02 -7.98
C ILE A 93 2.19 -3.47 -6.53
N GLU A 94 2.97 -4.49 -6.15
CA GLU A 94 3.16 -4.85 -4.75
C GLU A 94 4.39 -4.16 -4.20
N TRP A 95 4.28 -3.65 -2.99
CA TRP A 95 5.34 -2.87 -2.37
C TRP A 95 5.41 -3.12 -0.87
N ALA A 96 6.54 -2.76 -0.30
CA ALA A 96 6.74 -2.74 1.14
C ALA A 96 7.65 -1.56 1.49
N THR A 97 7.68 -1.21 2.76
CA THR A 97 8.67 -0.25 3.26
C THR A 97 9.57 -0.93 4.27
N VAL A 98 10.85 -0.59 4.24
CA VAL A 98 11.83 -1.01 5.23
C VAL A 98 12.54 0.26 5.69
N GLY A 99 12.22 0.71 6.91
CA GLY A 99 12.61 2.05 7.34
C GLY A 99 11.99 3.09 6.39
N ASP A 100 12.81 3.96 5.83
CA ASP A 100 12.36 5.00 4.90
C ASP A 100 12.39 4.57 3.44
N LYS A 101 12.74 3.32 3.18
CA LYS A 101 12.89 2.84 1.80
C LYS A 101 11.64 2.13 1.32
N ILE A 102 11.23 2.45 0.10
CA ILE A 102 10.18 1.72 -0.60
C ILE A 102 10.86 0.60 -1.39
N VAL A 103 10.35 -0.62 -1.21
CA VAL A 103 10.83 -1.81 -1.92
C VAL A 103 9.72 -2.31 -2.81
N LEU A 104 9.99 -2.44 -4.10
CA LEU A 104 9.04 -3.02 -5.05
C LEU A 104 9.22 -4.53 -5.04
N LEU A 105 8.12 -5.23 -4.80
CA LEU A 105 8.10 -6.70 -4.72
C LEU A 105 7.65 -7.32 -6.04
N GLN A 106 6.68 -6.69 -6.72
CA GLN A 106 6.14 -7.18 -7.97
C GLN A 106 5.47 -6.04 -8.72
N ALA A 107 5.54 -6.07 -10.04
CA ALA A 107 4.75 -5.21 -10.92
C ALA A 107 4.22 -6.05 -12.06
N ARG A 108 2.94 -5.89 -12.38
CA ARG A 108 2.30 -6.58 -13.49
C ARG A 108 1.25 -5.68 -14.12
N PRO A 109 0.88 -5.89 -15.39
CA PRO A 109 -0.16 -5.08 -16.01
C PRO A 109 -1.46 -5.19 -15.23
N TYR A 110 -2.09 -4.04 -15.02
CA TYR A 110 -3.39 -3.98 -14.37
C TYR A 110 -4.47 -4.45 -15.36
N VAL A 111 -5.32 -5.36 -14.90
CA VAL A 111 -6.44 -5.85 -15.66
C VAL A 111 -7.73 -5.43 -14.99
N GLU A 112 -8.52 -4.61 -15.69
CA GLU A 112 -9.82 -4.21 -15.18
C GLU A 112 -10.79 -5.39 -15.29
N ARG A 113 -11.37 -5.77 -14.15
CA ARG A 113 -12.39 -6.83 -14.12
C ARG A 113 -13.74 -6.22 -14.44
N ARG A 114 -14.35 -6.70 -15.52
CA ARG A 114 -15.75 -6.39 -15.83
C ARG A 114 -16.63 -7.45 -15.18
N ARG A 115 -17.68 -6.97 -14.56
CA ARG A 115 -18.72 -7.85 -14.02
C ARG A 115 -19.82 -8.05 -15.04
#